data_c9b0c5e8f5f7831c44bb77209075a1d5
#
_entry.id   c9b0c5e8f5f7831c44bb77209075a1d5
#
_cell.length_a   1.000
_cell.length_b   1.000
_cell.length_c   1.000
_cell.angle_alpha   90.00
_cell.angle_beta   90.00
_cell.angle_gamma   90.00
#
_symmetry.space_group_name_H-M   'P 1'
#
loop_
_entity.id
_entity.type
_entity.pdbx_description
1 polymer ?
#
loop_
_entity_poly.entity_id
_entity_poly.type
_entity_poly.pdbx_seq_one_letter_code
_entity_poly.pdbx_strand_id
1 'polypeptide(L)'
;MNEVIAQKLSLLPDSPGCYQMKENGKIIYVGKAVNLKNRVRSYFHGHDHTPKVAAMVSHITDFDIILCRTNLEALILECNLIKLYKPYYNILLKDDKHYPYIRINLNEPFPRVTLARRQTADGAKYFGPYIGATAVREVLEHLKKLFPLRTCNHHLPEHGPKRPCMNYEIGRCLGPCCGKCTENEYRAVVQRVIAFLNGKYQDVTDDLEKEMREAAKALQFEKAARIRDQIRDIQGLMQRQQAIQTSGVEQDVFALAQDDLDAMAQVLYVRNGHILGGDSFALPREGKEDPGEVLFDFIVQFYEGDRKPAREILCPGLPGEIGGDLEEWLRQRRGGACTLTIPQRGDKRALTLLAEKNARDALEKRNAKKEAQYERTVGAVEELAKAIGMDTVPRRIEGYDISNTQGAQNVASMVVFIDGAPAPKEYRHYRIKSFEGANDFAAMNEVLGRRFRRCFAEDEKERWPLPDLVLIDGGPEQLQFAREAMLATGADVPMFGLAKRLEEIFLPGREESILIDHHSPALHLIQRIRDEAHRFAITYHRGLRGKASVHSALEDIPGVGPARRRALLQYFKSVKAIKDAEPDELKQVPGMNAPAAEAVYAWAHPAPQRSD
;
A
#
# COMPACT_ATOMS: atom_id res chain seq x y z
N MET A 1 -36.06 1.11 18.65
CA MET A 1 -36.46 1.29 17.23
C MET A 1 -37.38 2.51 17.18
N ASN A 2 -37.11 3.46 16.27
CA ASN A 2 -37.89 4.70 16.11
C ASN A 2 -39.23 4.40 15.41
N GLU A 3 -40.34 5.13 15.75
CA GLU A 3 -41.67 4.98 15.15
C GLU A 3 -41.65 5.11 13.61
N VAL A 4 -40.84 6.02 13.07
CA VAL A 4 -40.67 6.22 11.61
C VAL A 4 -40.15 4.94 10.94
N ILE A 5 -39.13 4.31 11.52
CA ILE A 5 -38.56 3.06 11.00
C ILE A 5 -39.62 1.94 11.10
N ALA A 6 -40.33 1.81 12.22
CA ALA A 6 -41.35 0.78 12.41
C ALA A 6 -42.46 0.89 11.36
N GLN A 7 -42.94 2.10 11.06
CA GLN A 7 -43.94 2.36 10.03
C GLN A 7 -43.43 1.99 8.64
N LYS A 8 -42.23 2.42 8.28
CA LYS A 8 -41.59 2.11 6.97
C LYS A 8 -41.35 0.60 6.79
N LEU A 9 -40.93 -0.12 7.83
CA LEU A 9 -40.75 -1.58 7.81
C LEU A 9 -42.06 -2.35 7.52
N SER A 10 -43.21 -1.85 7.96
CA SER A 10 -44.51 -2.48 7.68
C SER A 10 -44.91 -2.39 6.22
N LEU A 11 -44.46 -1.34 5.52
CA LEU A 11 -44.82 -1.03 4.13
C LEU A 11 -43.84 -1.58 3.10
N LEU A 12 -42.79 -2.32 3.52
CA LEU A 12 -41.76 -2.84 2.62
C LEU A 12 -42.35 -3.87 1.64
N PRO A 13 -42.07 -3.73 0.33
CA PRO A 13 -42.53 -4.66 -0.70
C PRO A 13 -41.64 -5.90 -0.78
N ASP A 14 -42.23 -7.00 -1.26
CA ASP A 14 -41.53 -8.25 -1.59
C ASP A 14 -40.98 -8.19 -3.03
N SER A 15 -40.08 -7.25 -3.28
CA SER A 15 -39.49 -6.95 -4.60
C SER A 15 -38.00 -6.67 -4.51
N PRO A 16 -37.24 -6.86 -5.61
CA PRO A 16 -35.85 -6.43 -5.68
C PRO A 16 -35.71 -4.91 -5.60
N GLY A 17 -34.59 -4.45 -5.07
CA GLY A 17 -34.30 -3.02 -5.03
C GLY A 17 -33.10 -2.65 -4.18
N CYS A 18 -32.82 -1.37 -4.09
CA CYS A 18 -31.80 -0.79 -3.22
C CYS A 18 -32.44 -0.11 -2.02
N TYR A 19 -31.74 -0.14 -0.89
CA TYR A 19 -32.10 0.59 0.30
C TYR A 19 -30.94 1.50 0.74
N GLN A 20 -31.28 2.65 1.29
CA GLN A 20 -30.34 3.69 1.73
C GLN A 20 -30.58 3.96 3.21
N MET A 21 -29.66 3.52 4.08
CA MET A 21 -29.74 3.80 5.52
C MET A 21 -29.20 5.20 5.80
N LYS A 22 -29.91 5.94 6.65
CA LYS A 22 -29.63 7.34 6.93
C LYS A 22 -29.43 7.61 8.41
N GLU A 23 -28.51 8.51 8.72
CA GLU A 23 -28.32 9.14 10.01
C GLU A 23 -28.58 10.63 9.87
N ASN A 24 -29.65 11.15 10.51
CA ASN A 24 -30.03 12.57 10.45
C ASN A 24 -30.08 13.13 9.00
N GLY A 25 -30.66 12.35 8.07
CA GLY A 25 -30.80 12.72 6.66
C GLY A 25 -29.57 12.44 5.78
N LYS A 26 -28.42 12.10 6.35
CA LYS A 26 -27.22 11.73 5.59
C LYS A 26 -27.19 10.23 5.33
N ILE A 27 -26.92 9.82 4.09
CA ILE A 27 -26.77 8.41 3.73
C ILE A 27 -25.47 7.88 4.32
N ILE A 28 -25.58 6.86 5.20
CA ILE A 28 -24.47 6.20 5.87
C ILE A 28 -24.16 4.81 5.31
N TYR A 29 -25.17 4.18 4.67
CA TYR A 29 -25.02 2.88 4.02
C TYR A 29 -26.02 2.75 2.87
N VAL A 30 -25.60 2.08 1.80
CA VAL A 30 -26.45 1.66 0.66
C VAL A 30 -26.29 0.17 0.49
N GLY A 31 -27.40 -0.54 0.28
CA GLY A 31 -27.37 -1.97 -0.01
C GLY A 31 -28.44 -2.37 -1.01
N LYS A 32 -28.23 -3.50 -1.66
CA LYS A 32 -29.23 -4.15 -2.53
C LYS A 32 -29.98 -5.24 -1.80
N ALA A 33 -31.12 -5.60 -2.32
CA ALA A 33 -31.87 -6.78 -1.89
C ALA A 33 -32.58 -7.44 -3.06
N VAL A 34 -32.59 -8.76 -3.08
CA VAL A 34 -33.48 -9.56 -3.95
C VAL A 34 -34.93 -9.44 -3.43
N ASN A 35 -35.08 -9.33 -2.11
CA ASN A 35 -36.30 -9.05 -1.44
C ASN A 35 -36.06 -7.99 -0.36
N LEU A 36 -36.51 -6.76 -0.63
CA LEU A 36 -36.32 -5.60 0.24
C LEU A 36 -36.92 -5.83 1.64
N LYS A 37 -38.09 -6.43 1.72
CA LYS A 37 -38.77 -6.69 3.00
C LYS A 37 -37.95 -7.61 3.91
N ASN A 38 -37.47 -8.72 3.39
CA ASN A 38 -36.67 -9.66 4.16
C ASN A 38 -35.33 -9.05 4.56
N ARG A 39 -34.64 -8.44 3.63
CA ARG A 39 -33.28 -7.90 3.84
C ARG A 39 -33.28 -6.70 4.80
N VAL A 40 -34.15 -5.72 4.60
CA VAL A 40 -34.17 -4.53 5.47
C VAL A 40 -34.64 -4.90 6.88
N ARG A 41 -35.63 -5.80 7.02
CA ARG A 41 -36.08 -6.28 8.33
C ARG A 41 -34.97 -7.02 9.09
N SER A 42 -34.12 -7.77 8.44
CA SER A 42 -33.02 -8.51 9.10
C SER A 42 -32.07 -7.62 9.89
N TYR A 43 -31.92 -6.36 9.51
CA TYR A 43 -31.08 -5.40 10.28
C TYR A 43 -31.73 -4.98 11.62
N PHE A 44 -33.05 -4.98 11.71
CA PHE A 44 -33.77 -4.48 12.89
C PHE A 44 -34.31 -5.59 13.79
N HIS A 45 -34.41 -6.81 13.29
CA HIS A 45 -34.96 -7.97 14.02
C HIS A 45 -33.96 -9.11 14.23
N GLY A 46 -32.73 -9.02 13.64
CA GLY A 46 -31.66 -10.01 13.81
C GLY A 46 -30.91 -9.82 15.14
N HIS A 47 -30.52 -10.93 15.78
CA HIS A 47 -29.71 -10.91 17.02
C HIS A 47 -28.22 -11.18 16.78
N ASP A 48 -27.84 -11.70 15.59
CA ASP A 48 -26.48 -12.08 15.26
C ASP A 48 -25.84 -11.12 14.23
N HIS A 49 -25.60 -9.89 14.65
CA HIS A 49 -24.90 -8.92 13.80
C HIS A 49 -23.40 -8.93 14.06
N THR A 50 -22.61 -8.80 12.98
CA THR A 50 -21.18 -8.48 13.14
C THR A 50 -21.03 -7.14 13.88
N PRO A 51 -19.93 -6.91 14.62
CA PRO A 51 -19.71 -5.67 15.36
C PRO A 51 -19.88 -4.41 14.49
N LYS A 52 -19.49 -4.48 13.21
CA LYS A 52 -19.63 -3.40 12.24
C LYS A 52 -21.08 -3.11 11.89
N VAL A 53 -21.88 -4.15 11.65
CA VAL A 53 -23.32 -4.02 11.34
C VAL A 53 -24.07 -3.53 12.57
N ALA A 54 -23.78 -4.06 13.76
CA ALA A 54 -24.37 -3.57 15.00
C ALA A 54 -24.10 -2.07 15.22
N ALA A 55 -22.86 -1.63 15.00
CA ALA A 55 -22.50 -0.21 15.05
C ALA A 55 -23.27 0.61 14.01
N MET A 56 -23.39 0.13 12.76
CA MET A 56 -24.17 0.80 11.73
C MET A 56 -25.64 0.94 12.14
N VAL A 57 -26.25 -0.15 12.59
CA VAL A 57 -27.69 -0.18 12.98
C VAL A 57 -27.98 0.81 14.12
N SER A 58 -27.06 1.00 15.06
CA SER A 58 -27.24 1.97 16.16
C SER A 58 -27.26 3.44 15.68
N HIS A 59 -26.73 3.72 14.50
CA HIS A 59 -26.71 5.05 13.87
C HIS A 59 -27.88 5.30 12.91
N ILE A 60 -28.68 4.29 12.55
CA ILE A 60 -29.78 4.45 11.61
C ILE A 60 -30.93 5.21 12.27
N THR A 61 -31.24 6.39 11.72
CA THR A 61 -32.41 7.20 12.12
C THR A 61 -33.57 7.09 11.13
N ASP A 62 -33.29 6.75 9.86
CA ASP A 62 -34.29 6.59 8.79
C ASP A 62 -33.70 5.75 7.64
N PHE A 63 -34.54 5.31 6.71
CA PHE A 63 -34.11 4.66 5.48
C PHE A 63 -35.06 4.94 4.32
N ASP A 64 -34.54 4.93 3.09
CA ASP A 64 -35.32 4.97 1.85
C ASP A 64 -35.08 3.73 1.02
N ILE A 65 -36.03 3.41 0.11
CA ILE A 65 -35.94 2.31 -0.82
C ILE A 65 -36.14 2.79 -2.26
N ILE A 66 -35.49 2.11 -3.20
CA ILE A 66 -35.67 2.28 -4.64
C ILE A 66 -35.98 0.90 -5.21
N LEU A 67 -37.14 0.74 -5.83
CA LEU A 67 -37.57 -0.52 -6.43
C LEU A 67 -36.84 -0.73 -7.76
N CYS A 68 -36.42 -1.96 -8.02
CA CYS A 68 -35.82 -2.40 -9.25
C CYS A 68 -36.61 -3.57 -9.85
N ARG A 69 -36.47 -3.79 -11.14
CA ARG A 69 -37.16 -4.90 -11.84
C ARG A 69 -36.42 -6.23 -11.63
N THR A 70 -35.08 -6.17 -11.60
CA THR A 70 -34.21 -7.33 -11.48
C THR A 70 -33.16 -7.12 -10.38
N ASN A 71 -32.58 -8.21 -9.88
CA ASN A 71 -31.46 -8.15 -8.93
C ASN A 71 -30.22 -7.50 -9.55
N LEU A 72 -29.96 -7.71 -10.84
CA LEU A 72 -28.87 -7.06 -11.55
C LEU A 72 -29.05 -5.54 -11.61
N GLU A 73 -30.26 -5.05 -11.89
CA GLU A 73 -30.58 -3.62 -11.87
C GLU A 73 -30.37 -3.03 -10.47
N ALA A 74 -30.78 -3.73 -9.42
CA ALA A 74 -30.57 -3.34 -8.03
C ALA A 74 -29.06 -3.24 -7.70
N LEU A 75 -28.26 -4.20 -8.14
CA LEU A 75 -26.81 -4.20 -7.92
C LEU A 75 -26.10 -3.05 -8.65
N ILE A 76 -26.42 -2.81 -9.92
CA ILE A 76 -25.87 -1.69 -10.69
C ILE A 76 -26.26 -0.35 -10.03
N LEU A 77 -27.50 -0.23 -9.57
CA LEU A 77 -27.97 0.95 -8.87
C LEU A 77 -27.23 1.16 -7.53
N GLU A 78 -27.05 0.10 -6.74
CA GLU A 78 -26.25 0.12 -5.50
C GLU A 78 -24.85 0.67 -5.75
N CYS A 79 -24.12 0.10 -6.73
CA CYS A 79 -22.79 0.54 -7.08
C CYS A 79 -22.74 2.03 -7.46
N ASN A 80 -23.72 2.51 -8.25
CA ASN A 80 -23.80 3.91 -8.65
C ASN A 80 -24.08 4.84 -7.45
N LEU A 81 -24.97 4.43 -6.54
CA LEU A 81 -25.29 5.17 -5.33
C LEU A 81 -24.10 5.22 -4.36
N ILE A 82 -23.37 4.10 -4.21
CA ILE A 82 -22.15 4.05 -3.39
C ILE A 82 -21.08 4.99 -3.94
N LYS A 83 -20.88 5.04 -5.27
CA LYS A 83 -19.94 5.96 -5.91
C LYS A 83 -20.35 7.41 -5.72
N LEU A 84 -21.65 7.70 -5.83
CA LEU A 84 -22.20 9.05 -5.72
C LEU A 84 -22.11 9.59 -4.28
N TYR A 85 -22.58 8.82 -3.31
CA TYR A 85 -22.71 9.28 -1.93
C TYR A 85 -21.52 8.95 -1.04
N LYS A 86 -20.67 7.97 -1.43
CA LYS A 86 -19.51 7.48 -0.67
C LYS A 86 -19.84 7.23 0.80
N PRO A 87 -20.82 6.39 1.11
CA PRO A 87 -21.32 6.20 2.46
C PRO A 87 -20.23 5.61 3.37
N TYR A 88 -20.23 5.99 4.64
CA TYR A 88 -19.19 5.62 5.59
C TYR A 88 -19.08 4.10 5.83
N TYR A 89 -20.19 3.41 5.88
CA TYR A 89 -20.23 1.97 6.16
C TYR A 89 -20.06 1.08 4.92
N ASN A 90 -20.22 1.62 3.70
CA ASN A 90 -19.93 0.85 2.50
C ASN A 90 -18.43 0.71 2.27
N ILE A 91 -18.05 -0.44 1.75
CA ILE A 91 -16.67 -0.68 1.31
C ILE A 91 -16.66 -0.56 -0.22
N LEU A 92 -16.04 0.49 -0.70
CA LEU A 92 -15.66 0.56 -2.10
C LEU A 92 -14.52 -0.45 -2.32
N LEU A 93 -14.62 -1.29 -3.34
CA LEU A 93 -13.44 -1.93 -3.90
C LEU A 93 -12.49 -0.79 -4.26
N LYS A 94 -11.50 -0.55 -3.41
CA LYS A 94 -10.45 0.44 -3.68
C LYS A 94 -9.59 -0.11 -4.80
N ASP A 95 -10.01 0.10 -6.04
CA ASP A 95 -9.21 -0.20 -7.22
C ASP A 95 -8.24 0.96 -7.47
N ASP A 96 -7.27 1.09 -6.58
CA ASP A 96 -6.14 2.03 -6.72
C ASP A 96 -4.98 1.37 -7.50
N LYS A 97 -5.16 0.13 -7.93
CA LYS A 97 -4.19 -0.59 -8.74
C LYS A 97 -4.42 -0.29 -10.21
N HIS A 98 -3.70 0.69 -10.73
CA HIS A 98 -3.56 0.86 -12.17
C HIS A 98 -2.84 -0.37 -12.72
N TYR A 99 -3.57 -1.23 -13.47
CA TYR A 99 -2.98 -2.39 -14.12
C TYR A 99 -2.14 -1.91 -15.31
N PRO A 100 -0.82 -2.03 -15.24
CA PRO A 100 0.04 -1.58 -16.31
C PRO A 100 -0.05 -2.52 -17.51
N TYR A 101 0.24 -1.94 -18.66
CA TYR A 101 0.30 -2.60 -19.95
C TYR A 101 1.71 -2.47 -20.53
N ILE A 102 2.08 -3.39 -21.39
CA ILE A 102 3.19 -3.19 -22.32
C ILE A 102 2.63 -2.49 -23.55
N ARG A 103 3.16 -1.31 -23.88
CA ARG A 103 2.74 -0.48 -24.99
C ARG A 103 3.81 -0.49 -26.09
N ILE A 104 3.39 -0.70 -27.33
CA ILE A 104 4.22 -0.65 -28.54
C ILE A 104 3.54 0.28 -29.53
N ASN A 105 4.13 1.45 -29.80
CA ASN A 105 3.58 2.42 -30.75
C ASN A 105 4.11 2.13 -32.15
N LEU A 106 3.32 1.47 -32.98
CA LEU A 106 3.68 1.08 -34.35
C LEU A 106 3.74 2.27 -35.33
N ASN A 107 3.23 3.45 -34.94
CA ASN A 107 3.33 4.67 -35.75
C ASN A 107 4.74 5.29 -35.72
N GLU A 108 5.57 4.88 -34.75
CA GLU A 108 6.99 5.30 -34.72
C GLU A 108 7.80 4.49 -35.73
N PRO A 109 8.76 5.09 -36.46
CA PRO A 109 9.67 4.35 -37.35
C PRO A 109 10.46 3.25 -36.63
N PHE A 110 10.88 3.54 -35.40
CA PHE A 110 11.58 2.59 -34.53
C PHE A 110 10.82 2.45 -33.19
N PRO A 111 9.77 1.64 -33.12
CA PRO A 111 8.91 1.52 -31.95
C PRO A 111 9.67 1.10 -30.68
N ARG A 112 9.32 1.72 -29.54
CA ARG A 112 9.79 1.27 -28.23
C ARG A 112 8.78 0.35 -27.57
N VAL A 113 9.29 -0.58 -26.77
CA VAL A 113 8.47 -1.40 -25.87
C VAL A 113 8.51 -0.77 -24.49
N THR A 114 7.40 -0.23 -24.03
CA THR A 114 7.32 0.60 -22.82
C THR A 114 6.19 0.16 -21.90
N LEU A 115 6.29 0.52 -20.62
CA LEU A 115 5.20 0.38 -19.66
C LEU A 115 4.20 1.53 -19.83
N ALA A 116 2.92 1.21 -19.95
CA ALA A 116 1.82 2.18 -19.90
C ALA A 116 0.89 1.85 -18.73
N ARG A 117 0.43 2.88 -18.02
CA ARG A 117 -0.50 2.71 -16.89
C ARG A 117 -1.96 2.65 -17.31
N ARG A 118 -2.28 3.15 -18.48
CA ARG A 118 -3.64 3.19 -19.06
C ARG A 118 -3.55 2.90 -20.55
N GLN A 119 -4.62 2.34 -21.11
CA GLN A 119 -4.80 2.29 -22.57
C GLN A 119 -5.32 3.66 -23.03
N THR A 120 -4.76 4.16 -24.12
CA THR A 120 -5.21 5.37 -24.80
C THR A 120 -5.54 5.03 -26.26
N ALA A 121 -6.45 5.78 -26.85
CA ALA A 121 -6.84 5.59 -28.26
C ALA A 121 -5.80 6.22 -29.21
N ASP A 122 -4.51 5.88 -29.05
CA ASP A 122 -3.38 6.44 -29.80
C ASP A 122 -2.88 5.56 -30.94
N GLY A 123 -3.61 4.48 -31.28
CA GLY A 123 -3.22 3.53 -32.32
C GLY A 123 -2.07 2.58 -31.93
N ALA A 124 -1.54 2.68 -30.72
CA ALA A 124 -0.52 1.76 -30.21
C ALA A 124 -1.12 0.39 -29.85
N LYS A 125 -0.29 -0.66 -29.90
CA LYS A 125 -0.68 -1.97 -29.38
C LYS A 125 -0.39 -2.04 -27.88
N TYR A 126 -1.37 -2.57 -27.14
CA TYR A 126 -1.31 -2.78 -25.71
C TYR A 126 -1.42 -4.27 -25.37
N PHE A 127 -0.53 -4.76 -24.54
CA PHE A 127 -0.50 -6.15 -24.05
C PHE A 127 -0.67 -6.14 -22.54
N GLY A 128 -1.52 -6.99 -22.01
CA GLY A 128 -1.90 -7.04 -20.59
C GLY A 128 -3.40 -7.09 -20.41
N PRO A 129 -3.95 -6.78 -19.26
CA PRO A 129 -3.29 -6.13 -18.09
C PRO A 129 -2.34 -7.05 -17.34
N TYR A 130 -1.26 -6.49 -16.78
CA TYR A 130 -0.32 -7.19 -15.91
C TYR A 130 -0.53 -6.82 -14.44
N ILE A 131 -0.20 -7.77 -13.53
CA ILE A 131 -0.35 -7.55 -12.11
C ILE A 131 0.82 -6.71 -11.59
N GLY A 132 0.58 -5.41 -11.42
CA GLY A 132 1.55 -4.48 -10.86
C GLY A 132 2.70 -4.12 -11.81
N ALA A 133 3.31 -2.97 -11.56
CA ALA A 133 4.41 -2.45 -12.37
C ALA A 133 5.68 -3.31 -12.30
N THR A 134 5.85 -4.10 -11.25
CA THR A 134 7.00 -5.01 -11.08
C THR A 134 6.96 -6.14 -12.10
N ALA A 135 5.81 -6.80 -12.26
CA ALA A 135 5.65 -7.88 -13.24
C ALA A 135 5.91 -7.39 -14.69
N VAL A 136 5.40 -6.20 -15.05
CA VAL A 136 5.69 -5.61 -16.37
C VAL A 136 7.17 -5.32 -16.54
N ARG A 137 7.84 -4.79 -15.50
CA ARG A 137 9.29 -4.52 -15.57
C ARG A 137 10.10 -5.80 -15.77
N GLU A 138 9.74 -6.87 -15.08
CA GLU A 138 10.38 -8.19 -15.25
C GLU A 138 10.20 -8.71 -16.68
N VAL A 139 8.98 -8.65 -17.23
CA VAL A 139 8.73 -9.02 -18.62
C VAL A 139 9.52 -8.14 -19.59
N LEU A 140 9.55 -6.82 -19.37
CA LEU A 140 10.33 -5.89 -20.19
C LEU A 140 11.85 -6.18 -20.12
N GLU A 141 12.37 -6.54 -18.95
CA GLU A 141 13.77 -6.93 -18.81
C GLU A 141 14.08 -8.26 -19.53
N HIS A 142 13.17 -9.22 -19.49
CA HIS A 142 13.31 -10.45 -20.29
C HIS A 142 13.26 -10.17 -21.79
N LEU A 143 12.32 -9.35 -22.25
CA LEU A 143 12.25 -8.94 -23.65
C LEU A 143 13.52 -8.23 -24.14
N LYS A 144 14.12 -7.36 -23.32
CA LYS A 144 15.39 -6.68 -23.66
C LYS A 144 16.60 -7.62 -23.68
N LYS A 145 16.53 -8.75 -22.98
CA LYS A 145 17.58 -9.80 -23.06
C LYS A 145 17.41 -10.65 -24.32
N LEU A 146 16.16 -10.97 -24.66
CA LEU A 146 15.81 -11.83 -25.79
C LEU A 146 15.89 -11.09 -27.13
N PHE A 147 15.52 -9.81 -27.18
CA PHE A 147 15.41 -9.06 -28.43
C PHE A 147 16.22 -7.77 -28.36
N PRO A 148 16.98 -7.43 -29.43
CA PRO A 148 17.85 -6.25 -29.46
C PRO A 148 17.05 -4.96 -29.68
N LEU A 149 16.32 -4.52 -28.63
CA LEU A 149 15.40 -3.39 -28.64
C LEU A 149 16.07 -2.09 -28.16
N ARG A 150 15.69 -0.96 -28.76
CA ARG A 150 16.13 0.33 -28.25
C ARG A 150 15.44 0.69 -26.92
N THR A 151 16.18 1.25 -25.99
CA THR A 151 15.68 1.75 -24.71
C THR A 151 15.81 3.27 -24.57
N CYS A 152 16.57 3.91 -25.47
CA CYS A 152 16.83 5.35 -25.43
C CYS A 152 15.60 6.19 -25.82
N ASN A 153 15.59 7.46 -25.36
CA ASN A 153 14.48 8.41 -25.58
C ASN A 153 14.70 9.34 -26.80
N HIS A 154 15.68 9.05 -27.67
CA HIS A 154 15.94 9.89 -28.82
C HIS A 154 14.76 9.89 -29.81
N HIS A 155 14.45 11.06 -30.39
CA HIS A 155 13.51 11.18 -31.49
C HIS A 155 14.24 10.74 -32.78
N LEU A 156 13.88 9.57 -33.29
CA LEU A 156 14.50 8.97 -34.47
C LEU A 156 13.54 9.03 -35.66
N PRO A 157 14.08 9.21 -36.89
CA PRO A 157 15.51 9.21 -37.26
C PRO A 157 16.24 10.55 -37.07
N GLU A 158 15.56 11.65 -36.79
CA GLU A 158 16.05 13.03 -36.92
C GLU A 158 17.11 13.43 -35.89
N HIS A 159 17.05 12.88 -34.65
CA HIS A 159 17.91 13.29 -33.52
C HIS A 159 18.62 12.11 -32.89
N GLY A 160 19.47 11.43 -33.63
CA GLY A 160 20.32 10.34 -33.13
C GLY A 160 21.73 10.80 -32.79
N PRO A 161 22.41 10.15 -31.83
CA PRO A 161 23.82 10.39 -31.56
C PRO A 161 24.72 9.90 -32.70
N LYS A 162 25.86 10.55 -32.91
CA LYS A 162 26.81 10.16 -33.97
C LYS A 162 27.58 8.86 -33.68
N ARG A 163 27.61 8.42 -32.43
CA ARG A 163 28.31 7.18 -31.99
C ARG A 163 27.36 6.21 -31.34
N PRO A 164 27.51 4.89 -31.57
CA PRO A 164 26.70 3.88 -30.88
C PRO A 164 26.94 3.90 -29.36
N CYS A 165 25.90 3.52 -28.62
CA CYS A 165 25.98 3.41 -27.16
C CYS A 165 26.35 1.97 -26.74
N MET A 166 26.66 1.80 -25.45
CA MET A 166 26.99 0.49 -24.86
C MET A 166 25.96 -0.62 -25.24
N ASN A 167 24.66 -0.32 -25.29
CA ASN A 167 23.64 -1.33 -25.64
C ASN A 167 23.81 -1.89 -27.07
N TYR A 168 24.35 -1.10 -27.99
CA TYR A 168 24.71 -1.58 -29.33
C TYR A 168 25.94 -2.48 -29.24
N GLU A 169 27.00 -2.03 -28.56
CA GLU A 169 28.27 -2.78 -28.46
C GLU A 169 28.07 -4.17 -27.83
N ILE A 170 27.18 -4.29 -26.80
CA ILE A 170 26.85 -5.57 -26.16
C ILE A 170 25.74 -6.34 -26.87
N GLY A 171 25.29 -5.91 -28.05
CA GLY A 171 24.28 -6.60 -28.86
C GLY A 171 22.84 -6.53 -28.33
N ARG A 172 22.54 -5.65 -27.38
CA ARG A 172 21.19 -5.46 -26.80
C ARG A 172 20.33 -4.47 -27.57
N CYS A 173 20.88 -3.81 -28.61
CA CYS A 173 20.17 -2.87 -29.46
C CYS A 173 20.73 -2.95 -30.88
N LEU A 174 19.89 -2.83 -31.90
CA LEU A 174 20.32 -2.80 -33.31
C LEU A 174 20.98 -1.47 -33.74
N GLY A 175 20.99 -0.45 -32.86
CA GLY A 175 21.63 0.84 -33.14
C GLY A 175 20.89 1.72 -34.15
N PRO A 176 19.55 1.80 -34.16
CA PRO A 176 18.81 2.63 -35.11
C PRO A 176 19.15 4.11 -35.01
N CYS A 177 19.56 4.56 -33.81
CA CYS A 177 19.96 5.95 -33.57
C CYS A 177 21.25 6.39 -34.32
N CYS A 178 22.07 5.44 -34.73
CA CYS A 178 23.35 5.68 -35.47
C CYS A 178 23.28 5.14 -36.88
N GLY A 179 22.11 4.80 -37.39
CA GLY A 179 21.94 4.25 -38.75
C GLY A 179 22.55 2.85 -38.94
N LYS A 180 22.73 2.07 -37.85
CA LYS A 180 23.31 0.72 -37.91
C LYS A 180 22.32 -0.36 -38.36
N CYS A 181 20.99 -0.06 -38.38
CA CYS A 181 19.95 -0.89 -38.94
C CYS A 181 18.94 -0.04 -39.70
N THR A 182 18.29 -0.65 -40.66
CA THR A 182 17.16 -0.06 -41.38
C THR A 182 15.87 -0.14 -40.55
N GLU A 183 14.87 0.66 -40.93
CA GLU A 183 13.53 0.58 -40.32
C GLU A 183 12.90 -0.80 -40.47
N ASN A 184 13.04 -1.44 -41.61
CA ASN A 184 12.49 -2.77 -41.87
C ASN A 184 13.12 -3.85 -41.02
N GLU A 185 14.43 -3.84 -40.84
CA GLU A 185 15.13 -4.78 -39.93
C GLU A 185 14.68 -4.60 -38.48
N TYR A 186 14.55 -3.35 -38.04
CA TYR A 186 14.09 -3.08 -36.67
C TYR A 186 12.62 -3.49 -36.48
N ARG A 187 11.75 -3.19 -37.45
CA ARG A 187 10.34 -3.60 -37.42
C ARG A 187 10.18 -5.12 -37.41
N ALA A 188 11.02 -5.88 -38.09
CA ALA A 188 11.03 -7.34 -38.02
C ALA A 188 11.25 -7.86 -36.60
N VAL A 189 12.18 -7.25 -35.85
CA VAL A 189 12.38 -7.58 -34.43
C VAL A 189 11.16 -7.23 -33.60
N VAL A 190 10.55 -6.07 -33.82
CA VAL A 190 9.33 -5.65 -33.11
C VAL A 190 8.16 -6.61 -33.39
N GLN A 191 8.02 -7.12 -34.61
CA GLN A 191 6.98 -8.11 -34.94
C GLN A 191 7.22 -9.43 -34.22
N ARG A 192 8.46 -9.89 -34.06
CA ARG A 192 8.80 -11.06 -33.22
C ARG A 192 8.44 -10.82 -31.75
N VAL A 193 8.68 -9.62 -31.22
CA VAL A 193 8.24 -9.25 -29.85
C VAL A 193 6.72 -9.30 -29.74
N ILE A 194 5.99 -8.81 -30.73
CA ILE A 194 4.53 -8.87 -30.76
C ILE A 194 4.04 -10.32 -30.81
N ALA A 195 4.65 -11.16 -31.66
CA ALA A 195 4.35 -12.58 -31.73
C ALA A 195 4.62 -13.29 -30.38
N PHE A 196 5.75 -13.00 -29.77
CA PHE A 196 6.10 -13.51 -28.44
C PHE A 196 5.09 -13.10 -27.36
N LEU A 197 4.71 -11.82 -27.29
CA LEU A 197 3.70 -11.31 -26.36
C LEU A 197 2.29 -11.88 -26.60
N ASN A 198 2.01 -12.31 -27.83
CA ASN A 198 0.80 -13.02 -28.20
C ASN A 198 0.87 -14.54 -27.95
N GLY A 199 1.93 -15.05 -27.32
CA GLY A 199 2.10 -16.46 -27.05
C GLY A 199 2.49 -17.34 -28.25
N LYS A 200 2.79 -16.75 -29.41
CA LYS A 200 3.22 -17.46 -30.62
C LYS A 200 4.72 -17.81 -30.56
N TYR A 201 5.09 -18.53 -29.52
CA TYR A 201 6.51 -18.84 -29.26
C TYR A 201 7.12 -19.73 -30.34
N GLN A 202 6.32 -20.70 -30.88
CA GLN A 202 6.79 -21.61 -31.93
C GLN A 202 7.14 -20.83 -33.21
N ASP A 203 6.27 -19.92 -33.68
CA ASP A 203 6.53 -19.08 -34.83
C ASP A 203 7.84 -18.31 -34.68
N VAL A 204 8.09 -17.76 -33.46
CA VAL A 204 9.30 -17.00 -33.16
C VAL A 204 10.54 -17.90 -33.15
N THR A 205 10.45 -19.12 -32.59
CA THR A 205 11.59 -20.06 -32.59
C THR A 205 11.91 -20.56 -33.98
N ASP A 206 10.92 -20.87 -34.80
CA ASP A 206 11.09 -21.33 -36.20
C ASP A 206 11.79 -20.25 -37.05
N ASP A 207 11.41 -18.98 -36.89
CA ASP A 207 12.05 -17.86 -37.59
C ASP A 207 13.49 -17.63 -37.12
N LEU A 208 13.75 -17.75 -35.81
CA LEU A 208 15.10 -17.65 -35.25
C LEU A 208 15.97 -18.83 -35.70
N GLU A 209 15.44 -20.04 -35.82
CA GLU A 209 16.17 -21.19 -36.35
C GLU A 209 16.60 -21.01 -37.80
N LYS A 210 15.73 -20.44 -38.64
CA LYS A 210 16.09 -20.09 -40.03
C LYS A 210 17.23 -19.08 -40.06
N GLU A 211 17.12 -18.00 -39.28
CA GLU A 211 18.17 -16.96 -39.20
C GLU A 211 19.48 -17.53 -38.66
N MET A 212 19.44 -18.43 -37.66
CA MET A 212 20.62 -19.11 -37.13
C MET A 212 21.32 -19.95 -38.22
N ARG A 213 20.56 -20.72 -38.99
CA ARG A 213 21.10 -21.54 -40.10
C ARG A 213 21.71 -20.69 -41.20
N GLU A 214 21.12 -19.55 -41.54
CA GLU A 214 21.64 -18.60 -42.51
C GLU A 214 22.92 -17.95 -42.02
N ALA A 215 22.98 -17.52 -40.76
CA ALA A 215 24.18 -16.98 -40.14
C ALA A 215 25.32 -18.01 -40.10
N ALA A 216 25.03 -19.27 -39.81
CA ALA A 216 26.02 -20.37 -39.84
C ALA A 216 26.54 -20.63 -41.26
N LYS A 217 25.66 -20.63 -42.28
CA LYS A 217 26.09 -20.76 -43.69
C LYS A 217 26.98 -19.59 -44.15
N ALA A 218 26.72 -18.38 -43.62
CA ALA A 218 27.50 -17.19 -43.88
C ALA A 218 28.79 -17.10 -43.00
N LEU A 219 29.13 -18.19 -42.25
CA LEU A 219 30.29 -18.29 -41.34
C LEU A 219 30.30 -17.24 -40.22
N GLN A 220 29.09 -16.68 -39.86
CA GLN A 220 28.89 -15.73 -38.77
C GLN A 220 28.63 -16.47 -37.47
N PHE A 221 29.61 -17.20 -36.95
CA PHE A 221 29.42 -18.13 -35.84
C PHE A 221 29.01 -17.45 -34.53
N GLU A 222 29.50 -16.24 -34.25
CA GLU A 222 29.09 -15.49 -33.04
C GLU A 222 27.59 -15.07 -33.11
N LYS A 223 27.12 -14.69 -34.30
CA LYS A 223 25.69 -14.37 -34.52
C LYS A 223 24.85 -15.62 -34.36
N ALA A 224 25.26 -16.74 -34.96
CA ALA A 224 24.55 -18.02 -34.84
C ALA A 224 24.50 -18.52 -33.38
N ALA A 225 25.58 -18.38 -32.62
CA ALA A 225 25.62 -18.75 -31.22
C ALA A 225 24.66 -17.91 -30.35
N ARG A 226 24.59 -16.61 -30.57
CA ARG A 226 23.63 -15.72 -29.88
C ARG A 226 22.19 -16.11 -30.17
N ILE A 227 21.86 -16.41 -31.43
CA ILE A 227 20.48 -16.83 -31.81
C ILE A 227 20.15 -18.19 -31.19
N ARG A 228 21.09 -19.14 -31.16
CA ARG A 228 20.93 -20.43 -30.48
C ARG A 228 20.58 -20.24 -29.00
N ASP A 229 21.29 -19.36 -28.32
CA ASP A 229 21.06 -19.11 -26.89
C ASP A 229 19.70 -18.43 -26.66
N GLN A 230 19.27 -17.51 -27.55
CA GLN A 230 17.92 -16.95 -27.56
C GLN A 230 16.83 -18.04 -27.70
N ILE A 231 16.99 -18.99 -28.64
CA ILE A 231 16.05 -20.10 -28.83
C ILE A 231 15.94 -20.94 -27.55
N ARG A 232 17.09 -21.25 -26.92
CA ARG A 232 17.13 -22.01 -25.66
C ARG A 232 16.37 -21.29 -24.54
N ASP A 233 16.55 -19.99 -24.40
CA ASP A 233 15.89 -19.19 -23.38
C ASP A 233 14.35 -19.14 -23.61
N ILE A 234 13.91 -19.00 -24.86
CA ILE A 234 12.48 -19.04 -25.23
C ILE A 234 11.89 -20.43 -24.92
N GLN A 235 12.59 -21.51 -25.29
CA GLN A 235 12.15 -22.88 -25.02
C GLN A 235 12.08 -23.17 -23.52
N GLY A 236 13.01 -22.66 -22.72
CA GLY A 236 12.97 -22.77 -21.26
C GLY A 236 11.76 -22.06 -20.64
N LEU A 237 11.32 -20.95 -21.21
CA LEU A 237 10.08 -20.25 -20.80
C LEU A 237 8.84 -21.06 -21.18
N MET A 238 8.83 -21.68 -22.37
CA MET A 238 7.73 -22.53 -22.84
C MET A 238 7.52 -23.76 -21.93
N GLN A 239 8.59 -24.44 -21.52
CA GLN A 239 8.53 -25.63 -20.63
C GLN A 239 7.91 -25.31 -19.27
N ARG A 240 8.13 -24.12 -18.73
CA ARG A 240 7.54 -23.68 -17.46
C ARG A 240 6.05 -23.33 -17.57
N GLN A 241 5.54 -23.05 -18.79
CA GLN A 241 4.16 -22.67 -19.04
C GLN A 241 3.28 -23.79 -19.64
N GLN A 242 3.83 -24.97 -19.92
CA GLN A 242 3.09 -26.09 -20.56
C GLN A 242 1.98 -26.72 -19.72
N ALA A 243 1.64 -26.17 -18.55
CA ALA A 243 0.67 -26.78 -17.66
C ALA A 243 -0.79 -26.76 -18.18
N ILE A 244 -1.20 -25.78 -19.03
CA ILE A 244 -2.59 -25.68 -19.52
C ILE A 244 -2.61 -25.02 -20.90
N GLN A 245 -2.83 -25.79 -21.97
CA GLN A 245 -3.09 -25.28 -23.33
C GLN A 245 -4.59 -25.21 -23.56
N THR A 246 -5.15 -24.01 -23.62
CA THR A 246 -6.48 -23.76 -24.18
C THR A 246 -6.34 -22.95 -25.48
N SER A 247 -7.05 -23.40 -26.53
CA SER A 247 -7.02 -22.81 -27.86
C SER A 247 -7.40 -21.31 -27.86
N GLY A 248 -6.48 -20.43 -28.21
CA GLY A 248 -6.65 -19.08 -28.77
C GLY A 248 -7.68 -18.10 -28.20
N VAL A 249 -8.39 -18.43 -27.13
CA VAL A 249 -9.51 -17.66 -26.59
C VAL A 249 -9.02 -16.76 -25.44
N GLU A 250 -9.54 -15.52 -25.39
CA GLU A 250 -9.38 -14.62 -24.24
C GLU A 250 -10.39 -15.00 -23.15
N GLN A 251 -9.89 -15.36 -21.99
CA GLN A 251 -10.72 -15.76 -20.84
C GLN A 251 -10.32 -14.99 -19.58
N ASP A 252 -11.32 -14.63 -18.79
CA ASP A 252 -11.14 -14.20 -17.40
C ASP A 252 -11.80 -15.25 -16.52
N VAL A 253 -11.04 -15.82 -15.58
CA VAL A 253 -11.48 -16.92 -14.73
C VAL A 253 -11.67 -16.40 -13.32
N PHE A 254 -12.89 -16.49 -12.82
CA PHE A 254 -13.27 -16.04 -11.49
C PHE A 254 -13.45 -17.22 -10.56
N ALA A 255 -13.04 -17.04 -9.30
CA ALA A 255 -13.30 -17.97 -8.23
C ALA A 255 -13.42 -17.24 -6.89
N LEU A 256 -14.02 -17.91 -5.91
CA LEU A 256 -14.21 -17.40 -4.56
C LEU A 256 -13.79 -18.48 -3.56
N ALA A 257 -13.13 -18.04 -2.50
CA ALA A 257 -12.97 -18.80 -1.26
C ALA A 257 -13.52 -17.95 -0.10
N GLN A 258 -14.24 -18.56 0.81
CA GLN A 258 -14.79 -17.87 1.98
C GLN A 258 -14.74 -18.75 3.21
N ASP A 259 -14.63 -18.13 4.39
CA ASP A 259 -14.81 -18.71 5.71
C ASP A 259 -15.84 -17.90 6.50
N ASP A 260 -15.94 -18.10 7.81
CA ASP A 260 -16.90 -17.40 8.64
C ASP A 260 -16.63 -15.89 8.79
N LEU A 261 -15.41 -15.43 8.52
CA LEU A 261 -14.96 -14.06 8.78
C LEU A 261 -14.68 -13.25 7.52
N ASP A 262 -14.15 -13.89 6.47
CA ASP A 262 -13.66 -13.22 5.26
C ASP A 262 -14.04 -14.00 3.99
N ALA A 263 -13.98 -13.29 2.86
CA ALA A 263 -14.02 -13.87 1.53
C ALA A 263 -12.90 -13.31 0.66
N MET A 264 -12.35 -14.16 -0.21
CA MET A 264 -11.31 -13.81 -1.19
C MET A 264 -11.78 -14.21 -2.57
N ALA A 265 -11.95 -13.23 -3.45
CA ALA A 265 -12.17 -13.48 -4.87
C ALA A 265 -10.83 -13.54 -5.60
N GLN A 266 -10.71 -14.45 -6.54
CA GLN A 266 -9.55 -14.60 -7.42
C GLN A 266 -9.99 -14.41 -8.87
N VAL A 267 -9.21 -13.64 -9.63
CA VAL A 267 -9.34 -13.51 -11.07
C VAL A 267 -8.05 -14.01 -11.72
N LEU A 268 -8.13 -14.92 -12.69
CA LEU A 268 -7.01 -15.29 -13.55
C LEU A 268 -7.25 -14.77 -14.96
N TYR A 269 -6.23 -14.17 -15.55
CA TYR A 269 -6.27 -13.64 -16.92
C TYR A 269 -5.62 -14.62 -17.88
N VAL A 270 -6.43 -15.22 -18.75
CA VAL A 270 -5.95 -16.14 -19.79
C VAL A 270 -6.07 -15.43 -21.14
N ARG A 271 -4.96 -15.34 -21.87
CA ARG A 271 -4.89 -14.73 -23.20
C ARG A 271 -4.11 -15.67 -24.13
N ASN A 272 -4.72 -15.97 -25.27
CA ASN A 272 -4.17 -16.93 -26.26
C ASN A 272 -3.82 -18.31 -25.63
N GLY A 273 -4.62 -18.77 -24.66
CA GLY A 273 -4.41 -20.05 -24.00
C GLY A 273 -3.34 -20.04 -22.88
N HIS A 274 -2.74 -18.90 -22.58
CA HIS A 274 -1.72 -18.77 -21.52
C HIS A 274 -2.22 -17.90 -20.38
N ILE A 275 -1.93 -18.32 -19.14
CA ILE A 275 -2.23 -17.53 -17.96
C ILE A 275 -1.20 -16.40 -17.89
N LEU A 276 -1.65 -15.16 -18.08
CA LEU A 276 -0.81 -13.96 -17.95
C LEU A 276 -0.61 -13.54 -16.49
N GLY A 277 -1.50 -13.98 -15.59
CA GLY A 277 -1.46 -13.69 -14.18
C GLY A 277 -2.83 -13.76 -13.52
N GLY A 278 -2.94 -13.30 -12.29
CA GLY A 278 -4.20 -13.27 -11.54
C GLY A 278 -4.14 -12.29 -10.38
N ASP A 279 -5.28 -11.80 -9.93
CA ASP A 279 -5.45 -10.89 -8.80
C ASP A 279 -6.34 -11.49 -7.74
N SER A 280 -6.01 -11.23 -6.48
CA SER A 280 -6.82 -11.61 -5.33
C SER A 280 -7.44 -10.37 -4.69
N PHE A 281 -8.73 -10.41 -4.44
CA PHE A 281 -9.51 -9.33 -3.86
C PHE A 281 -10.13 -9.78 -2.55
N ALA A 282 -9.86 -9.03 -1.48
CA ALA A 282 -10.53 -9.28 -0.21
C ALA A 282 -11.92 -8.66 -0.24
N LEU A 283 -12.93 -9.48 0.00
CA LEU A 283 -14.32 -9.07 0.07
C LEU A 283 -14.76 -9.05 1.54
N PRO A 284 -15.44 -8.00 1.98
CA PRO A 284 -16.05 -7.99 3.31
C PRO A 284 -17.23 -8.94 3.33
N ARG A 285 -17.42 -9.68 4.42
CA ARG A 285 -18.64 -10.45 4.68
C ARG A 285 -19.55 -9.73 5.66
N GLU A 286 -20.84 -9.75 5.35
CA GLU A 286 -21.88 -9.18 6.21
C GLU A 286 -22.75 -10.25 6.88
N GLY A 287 -22.43 -11.55 6.69
CA GLY A 287 -23.17 -12.67 7.25
C GLY A 287 -22.95 -13.98 6.49
N LYS A 288 -23.87 -14.93 6.61
CA LYS A 288 -23.90 -16.18 5.84
C LYS A 288 -24.49 -15.93 4.46
N GLU A 289 -23.69 -15.41 3.55
CA GLU A 289 -24.10 -15.13 2.17
C GLU A 289 -23.79 -16.33 1.28
N ASP A 290 -24.64 -16.58 0.27
CA ASP A 290 -24.41 -17.62 -0.72
C ASP A 290 -23.14 -17.32 -1.54
N PRO A 291 -22.19 -18.28 -1.69
CA PRO A 291 -20.96 -18.04 -2.44
C PRO A 291 -21.18 -17.59 -3.89
N GLY A 292 -22.27 -18.06 -4.51
CA GLY A 292 -22.62 -17.69 -5.88
C GLY A 292 -23.10 -16.26 -5.99
N GLU A 293 -23.85 -15.77 -5.00
CA GLU A 293 -24.28 -14.35 -4.95
C GLU A 293 -23.09 -13.42 -4.72
N VAL A 294 -22.20 -13.77 -3.80
CA VAL A 294 -20.98 -12.99 -3.55
C VAL A 294 -20.09 -12.92 -4.80
N LEU A 295 -19.95 -14.04 -5.53
CA LEU A 295 -19.18 -14.08 -6.76
C LEU A 295 -19.82 -13.26 -7.88
N PHE A 296 -21.16 -13.33 -8.00
CA PHE A 296 -21.93 -12.53 -8.93
C PHE A 296 -21.72 -11.02 -8.67
N ASP A 297 -21.88 -10.58 -7.44
CA ASP A 297 -21.68 -9.19 -7.03
C ASP A 297 -20.26 -8.72 -7.33
N PHE A 298 -19.27 -9.57 -7.06
CA PHE A 298 -17.89 -9.28 -7.37
C PHE A 298 -17.64 -9.12 -8.87
N ILE A 299 -18.16 -10.01 -9.73
CA ILE A 299 -17.99 -9.93 -11.18
C ILE A 299 -18.55 -8.61 -11.73
N VAL A 300 -19.74 -8.20 -11.28
CA VAL A 300 -20.35 -6.93 -11.72
C VAL A 300 -19.51 -5.75 -11.25
N GLN A 301 -19.13 -5.68 -9.97
CA GLN A 301 -18.27 -4.63 -9.44
C GLN A 301 -16.92 -4.57 -10.16
N PHE A 302 -16.36 -5.73 -10.50
CA PHE A 302 -15.09 -5.84 -11.19
C PHE A 302 -15.11 -5.20 -12.57
N TYR A 303 -16.21 -5.37 -13.34
CA TYR A 303 -16.35 -4.83 -14.69
C TYR A 303 -17.09 -3.49 -14.77
N GLU A 304 -17.63 -2.98 -13.67
CA GLU A 304 -18.35 -1.70 -13.68
C GLU A 304 -17.44 -0.49 -13.92
N GLY A 305 -16.10 -0.62 -13.69
CA GLY A 305 -15.10 0.38 -14.03
C GLY A 305 -14.77 0.44 -15.53
N ASP A 306 -13.57 0.92 -15.89
CA ASP A 306 -13.08 1.02 -17.26
C ASP A 306 -12.60 -0.33 -17.85
N ARG A 307 -12.84 -1.44 -17.15
CA ARG A 307 -12.40 -2.78 -17.57
C ARG A 307 -13.33 -3.35 -18.63
N LYS A 308 -12.72 -3.85 -19.70
CA LYS A 308 -13.43 -4.54 -20.76
C LYS A 308 -13.46 -6.04 -20.47
N PRO A 309 -14.65 -6.70 -20.43
CA PRO A 309 -14.74 -8.14 -20.22
C PRO A 309 -13.99 -8.94 -21.30
N ALA A 310 -13.43 -10.10 -20.95
CA ALA A 310 -12.88 -11.04 -21.91
C ALA A 310 -13.99 -11.64 -22.81
N ARG A 311 -13.60 -12.36 -23.88
CA ARG A 311 -14.58 -13.03 -24.74
C ARG A 311 -15.34 -14.14 -24.03
N GLU A 312 -14.69 -14.78 -23.08
CA GLU A 312 -15.28 -15.81 -22.26
C GLU A 312 -14.95 -15.55 -20.78
N ILE A 313 -15.93 -15.70 -19.93
CA ILE A 313 -15.81 -15.59 -18.49
C ILE A 313 -16.11 -16.96 -17.90
N LEU A 314 -15.17 -17.49 -17.12
CA LEU A 314 -15.29 -18.76 -16.43
C LEU A 314 -15.51 -18.52 -14.94
N CYS A 315 -16.48 -19.21 -14.35
CA CYS A 315 -16.72 -19.21 -12.91
C CYS A 315 -17.18 -20.60 -12.42
N PRO A 316 -16.99 -20.96 -11.14
CA PRO A 316 -17.33 -22.29 -10.63
C PRO A 316 -18.83 -22.52 -10.46
N GLY A 317 -19.61 -21.46 -10.27
CA GLY A 317 -21.06 -21.51 -10.09
C GLY A 317 -21.64 -20.12 -9.84
N LEU A 318 -22.90 -19.95 -10.25
CA LEU A 318 -23.73 -18.77 -9.97
C LEU A 318 -25.15 -19.25 -9.67
N PRO A 319 -25.99 -18.49 -8.96
CA PRO A 319 -27.39 -18.81 -8.79
C PRO A 319 -28.12 -18.93 -10.13
N GLY A 320 -28.94 -19.98 -10.33
CA GLY A 320 -29.38 -20.46 -11.64
C GLY A 320 -30.16 -19.45 -12.52
N GLU A 321 -30.90 -18.50 -11.93
CA GLU A 321 -31.70 -17.53 -12.68
C GLU A 321 -30.91 -16.26 -13.07
N ILE A 322 -29.77 -16.02 -12.45
CA ILE A 322 -29.00 -14.76 -12.57
C ILE A 322 -27.96 -14.81 -13.71
N GLY A 323 -27.57 -16.01 -14.14
CA GLY A 323 -26.51 -16.20 -15.15
C GLY A 323 -26.81 -15.57 -16.52
N GLY A 324 -28.07 -15.62 -16.97
CA GLY A 324 -28.49 -15.06 -18.26
C GLY A 324 -28.42 -13.54 -18.30
N ASP A 325 -28.92 -12.89 -17.27
CA ASP A 325 -28.92 -11.42 -17.16
C ASP A 325 -27.49 -10.88 -17.06
N LEU A 326 -26.62 -11.58 -16.33
CA LEU A 326 -25.21 -11.23 -16.21
C LEU A 326 -24.48 -11.35 -17.57
N GLU A 327 -24.73 -12.42 -18.33
CA GLU A 327 -24.10 -12.62 -19.64
C GLU A 327 -24.50 -11.51 -20.63
N GLU A 328 -25.79 -11.13 -20.65
CA GLU A 328 -26.28 -10.04 -21.50
C GLU A 328 -25.65 -8.69 -21.11
N TRP A 329 -25.58 -8.37 -19.80
CA TRP A 329 -24.90 -7.18 -19.32
C TRP A 329 -23.41 -7.16 -19.68
N LEU A 330 -22.73 -8.30 -19.59
CA LEU A 330 -21.31 -8.43 -19.97
C LEU A 330 -21.10 -8.23 -21.47
N ARG A 331 -22.03 -8.70 -22.33
CA ARG A 331 -22.01 -8.45 -23.78
C ARG A 331 -22.13 -6.96 -24.10
N GLN A 332 -23.08 -6.27 -23.47
CA GLN A 332 -23.26 -4.83 -23.62
C GLN A 332 -22.02 -4.07 -23.17
N ARG A 333 -21.45 -4.45 -22.02
CA ARG A 333 -20.25 -3.83 -21.46
C ARG A 333 -19.01 -4.04 -22.35
N ARG A 334 -18.91 -5.22 -22.96
CA ARG A 334 -17.84 -5.53 -23.90
C ARG A 334 -18.00 -4.81 -25.24
N GLY A 335 -19.21 -4.53 -25.66
CA GLY A 335 -19.55 -4.06 -27.01
C GLY A 335 -19.31 -5.14 -28.06
N GLY A 336 -19.61 -6.42 -27.74
CA GLY A 336 -19.42 -7.58 -28.63
C GLY A 336 -19.66 -8.92 -27.94
N ALA A 337 -19.34 -10.02 -28.59
CA ALA A 337 -19.57 -11.36 -28.07
C ALA A 337 -18.83 -11.59 -26.74
N CYS A 338 -19.56 -11.97 -25.71
CA CYS A 338 -19.09 -12.41 -24.41
C CYS A 338 -19.93 -13.60 -23.97
N THR A 339 -19.30 -14.67 -23.48
CA THR A 339 -20.00 -15.85 -22.95
C THR A 339 -19.60 -16.08 -21.50
N LEU A 340 -20.59 -16.42 -20.69
CA LEU A 340 -20.40 -16.83 -19.30
C LEU A 340 -20.50 -18.35 -19.23
N THR A 341 -19.46 -19.01 -18.76
CA THR A 341 -19.37 -20.48 -18.76
C THR A 341 -19.10 -20.99 -17.35
N ILE A 342 -19.89 -21.98 -16.91
CA ILE A 342 -19.67 -22.76 -15.70
C ILE A 342 -19.12 -24.12 -16.11
N PRO A 343 -17.78 -24.32 -16.15
CA PRO A 343 -17.18 -25.51 -16.71
C PRO A 343 -17.28 -26.70 -15.75
N GLN A 344 -17.74 -27.84 -16.28
CA GLN A 344 -17.88 -29.07 -15.51
C GLN A 344 -16.68 -30.03 -15.67
N ARG A 345 -15.97 -29.95 -16.80
CA ARG A 345 -14.87 -30.86 -17.17
C ARG A 345 -13.85 -30.21 -18.11
N GLY A 346 -12.71 -30.87 -18.30
CA GLY A 346 -11.65 -30.44 -19.21
C GLY A 346 -10.84 -29.24 -18.71
N ASP A 347 -10.07 -28.62 -19.62
CA ASP A 347 -9.10 -27.55 -19.31
C ASP A 347 -9.75 -26.32 -18.65
N LYS A 348 -10.96 -25.96 -19.07
CA LYS A 348 -11.70 -24.85 -18.45
C LYS A 348 -12.02 -25.11 -16.98
N ARG A 349 -12.39 -26.36 -16.63
CA ARG A 349 -12.59 -26.75 -15.24
C ARG A 349 -11.27 -26.74 -14.45
N ALA A 350 -10.18 -27.19 -15.08
CA ALA A 350 -8.85 -27.12 -14.47
C ALA A 350 -8.45 -25.66 -14.15
N LEU A 351 -8.78 -24.70 -15.01
CA LEU A 351 -8.56 -23.27 -14.77
C LEU A 351 -9.39 -22.74 -13.59
N THR A 352 -10.67 -23.12 -13.48
CA THR A 352 -11.50 -22.71 -12.34
C THR A 352 -11.01 -23.32 -11.05
N LEU A 353 -10.60 -24.59 -11.03
CA LEU A 353 -10.00 -25.26 -9.87
C LEU A 353 -8.69 -24.57 -9.43
N LEU A 354 -7.87 -24.15 -10.40
CA LEU A 354 -6.67 -23.39 -10.12
C LEU A 354 -6.99 -22.03 -9.49
N ALA A 355 -8.00 -21.34 -10.00
CA ALA A 355 -8.45 -20.07 -9.43
C ALA A 355 -9.04 -20.27 -8.01
N GLU A 356 -9.84 -21.32 -7.78
CA GLU A 356 -10.36 -21.69 -6.47
C GLU A 356 -9.22 -21.97 -5.47
N LYS A 357 -8.20 -22.71 -5.89
CA LYS A 357 -7.01 -22.97 -5.06
C LYS A 357 -6.28 -21.68 -4.71
N ASN A 358 -6.05 -20.80 -5.69
CA ASN A 358 -5.40 -19.51 -5.45
C ASN A 358 -6.22 -18.62 -4.52
N ALA A 359 -7.55 -18.62 -4.64
CA ALA A 359 -8.44 -17.90 -3.73
C ALA A 359 -8.30 -18.43 -2.28
N ARG A 360 -8.24 -19.75 -2.11
CA ARG A 360 -8.06 -20.38 -0.79
C ARG A 360 -6.71 -20.06 -0.18
N ASP A 361 -5.62 -20.22 -0.94
CA ASP A 361 -4.27 -19.87 -0.50
C ASP A 361 -4.17 -18.38 -0.10
N ALA A 362 -4.86 -17.50 -0.82
CA ALA A 362 -4.91 -16.07 -0.50
C ALA A 362 -5.70 -15.79 0.79
N LEU A 363 -6.81 -16.51 1.02
CA LEU A 363 -7.61 -16.42 2.24
C LEU A 363 -6.80 -16.90 3.46
N GLU A 364 -6.15 -18.06 3.36
CA GLU A 364 -5.30 -18.61 4.42
C GLU A 364 -4.17 -17.66 4.79
N LYS A 365 -3.46 -17.09 3.80
CA LYS A 365 -2.41 -16.10 4.03
C LYS A 365 -2.94 -14.82 4.70
N ARG A 366 -4.15 -14.40 4.33
CA ARG A 366 -4.80 -13.25 4.94
C ARG A 366 -5.15 -13.51 6.41
N ASN A 367 -5.72 -14.68 6.70
CA ASN A 367 -6.08 -15.08 8.06
C ASN A 367 -4.83 -15.23 8.94
N ALA A 368 -3.81 -15.93 8.47
CA ALA A 368 -2.53 -16.03 9.18
C ALA A 368 -1.89 -14.66 9.45
N LYS A 369 -2.00 -13.72 8.50
CA LYS A 369 -1.53 -12.34 8.71
C LYS A 369 -2.36 -11.59 9.76
N LYS A 370 -3.68 -11.77 9.78
CA LYS A 370 -4.56 -11.17 10.81
C LYS A 370 -4.27 -11.74 12.19
N GLU A 371 -4.10 -13.06 12.28
CA GLU A 371 -3.77 -13.75 13.51
C GLU A 371 -2.41 -13.31 14.07
N ALA A 372 -1.37 -13.31 13.24
CA ALA A 372 -0.06 -12.79 13.62
C ALA A 372 -0.11 -11.29 14.01
N GLN A 373 -0.97 -10.51 13.36
CA GLN A 373 -1.19 -9.11 13.75
C GLN A 373 -1.90 -9.01 15.11
N TYR A 374 -2.92 -9.84 15.36
CA TYR A 374 -3.60 -9.89 16.65
C TYR A 374 -2.66 -10.30 17.78
N GLU A 375 -1.92 -11.40 17.59
CA GLU A 375 -0.92 -11.85 18.56
C GLU A 375 0.13 -10.77 18.86
N ARG A 376 0.58 -10.08 17.83
CA ARG A 376 1.56 -9.01 17.96
C ARG A 376 1.00 -7.76 18.65
N THR A 377 -0.29 -7.50 18.63
CA THR A 377 -0.92 -6.29 19.17
C THR A 377 -1.78 -6.62 20.38
N VAL A 378 -3.04 -6.89 20.20
CA VAL A 378 -4.00 -7.11 21.29
C VAL A 378 -3.61 -8.32 22.14
N GLY A 379 -3.28 -9.44 21.54
CA GLY A 379 -2.83 -10.64 22.26
C GLY A 379 -1.58 -10.40 23.10
N ALA A 380 -0.62 -9.60 22.60
CA ALA A 380 0.57 -9.21 23.36
C ALA A 380 0.22 -8.32 24.57
N VAL A 381 -0.80 -7.48 24.45
CA VAL A 381 -1.27 -6.63 25.59
C VAL A 381 -1.99 -7.50 26.63
N GLU A 382 -2.81 -8.45 26.20
CA GLU A 382 -3.50 -9.40 27.08
C GLU A 382 -2.49 -10.24 27.88
N GLU A 383 -1.47 -10.74 27.19
CA GLU A 383 -0.41 -11.52 27.83
C GLU A 383 0.43 -10.66 28.81
N LEU A 384 0.74 -9.41 28.42
CA LEU A 384 1.42 -8.46 29.31
C LEU A 384 0.59 -8.19 30.57
N ALA A 385 -0.69 -7.89 30.42
CA ALA A 385 -1.59 -7.65 31.56
C ALA A 385 -1.59 -8.83 32.54
N LYS A 386 -1.67 -10.05 32.01
CA LYS A 386 -1.59 -11.28 32.80
C LYS A 386 -0.24 -11.45 33.48
N ALA A 387 0.86 -11.19 32.78
CA ALA A 387 2.22 -11.33 33.31
C ALA A 387 2.50 -10.38 34.48
N ILE A 388 2.00 -9.15 34.42
CA ILE A 388 2.17 -8.15 35.49
C ILE A 388 1.04 -8.15 36.52
N GLY A 389 0.05 -9.03 36.39
CA GLY A 389 -1.04 -9.23 37.35
C GLY A 389 -2.09 -8.12 37.32
N MET A 390 -2.44 -7.60 36.15
CA MET A 390 -3.55 -6.65 35.98
C MET A 390 -4.88 -7.37 35.82
N ASP A 391 -5.94 -6.88 36.47
CA ASP A 391 -7.30 -7.41 36.33
C ASP A 391 -7.98 -6.97 35.02
N THR A 392 -7.51 -5.89 34.42
CA THR A 392 -8.04 -5.33 33.17
C THR A 392 -6.95 -5.20 32.13
N VAL A 393 -7.30 -5.49 30.88
CA VAL A 393 -6.38 -5.36 29.73
C VAL A 393 -6.19 -3.87 29.41
N PRO A 394 -4.95 -3.34 29.48
CA PRO A 394 -4.70 -1.93 29.22
C PRO A 394 -4.84 -1.61 27.73
N ARG A 395 -5.73 -0.70 27.40
CA ARG A 395 -5.94 -0.26 26.01
C ARG A 395 -4.90 0.76 25.58
N ARG A 396 -4.57 1.71 26.50
CA ARG A 396 -3.61 2.80 26.25
C ARG A 396 -2.37 2.61 27.11
N ILE A 397 -1.23 2.40 26.47
CA ILE A 397 0.07 2.27 27.13
C ILE A 397 0.94 3.46 26.75
N GLU A 398 1.52 4.14 27.74
CA GLU A 398 2.48 5.22 27.53
C GLU A 398 3.88 4.77 27.92
N GLY A 399 4.85 4.87 27.00
CA GLY A 399 6.26 4.57 27.24
C GLY A 399 7.10 5.84 27.34
N TYR A 400 7.98 5.90 28.34
CA TYR A 400 8.84 7.05 28.61
C TYR A 400 10.31 6.67 28.57
N ASP A 401 11.10 7.44 27.82
CA ASP A 401 12.57 7.38 27.79
C ASP A 401 13.16 8.76 28.10
N ILE A 402 14.15 8.80 28.98
CA ILE A 402 14.92 10.00 29.29
C ILE A 402 16.29 9.87 28.64
N SER A 403 16.52 10.65 27.60
CA SER A 403 17.79 10.68 26.89
C SER A 403 18.64 11.84 27.34
N ASN A 404 19.72 11.54 28.10
CA ASN A 404 20.75 12.49 28.44
C ASN A 404 21.85 12.50 27.39
N THR A 405 21.95 13.57 26.63
CA THR A 405 23.09 13.80 25.72
C THR A 405 24.08 14.74 26.37
N GLN A 406 25.32 14.28 26.54
CA GLN A 406 26.42 15.09 27.06
C GLN A 406 26.48 16.44 26.32
N GLY A 407 26.17 17.54 27.08
CA GLY A 407 26.36 18.92 26.59
C GLY A 407 25.20 19.60 25.86
N ALA A 408 24.01 18.99 25.69
CA ALA A 408 22.84 19.64 25.07
C ALA A 408 21.55 19.23 25.80
N GLN A 409 20.64 20.16 25.90
CA GLN A 409 19.30 20.12 26.50
C GLN A 409 18.71 18.73 26.74
N ASN A 410 18.46 18.38 28.00
CA ASN A 410 17.80 17.14 28.39
C ASN A 410 16.37 17.10 27.82
N VAL A 411 16.04 16.01 27.16
CA VAL A 411 14.73 15.80 26.52
C VAL A 411 14.21 14.41 26.89
N ALA A 412 12.99 14.36 27.40
CA ALA A 412 12.26 13.10 27.52
C ALA A 412 11.29 12.90 26.37
N SER A 413 11.15 11.67 25.95
CA SER A 413 10.18 11.25 24.94
C SER A 413 9.05 10.46 25.60
N MET A 414 7.83 10.69 25.11
CA MET A 414 6.64 9.93 25.43
C MET A 414 6.09 9.33 24.14
N VAL A 415 5.99 8.03 24.09
CA VAL A 415 5.32 7.31 23.02
C VAL A 415 4.02 6.70 23.52
N VAL A 416 3.06 6.52 22.63
CA VAL A 416 1.74 5.99 22.96
C VAL A 416 1.44 4.80 22.08
N PHE A 417 0.97 3.73 22.70
CA PHE A 417 0.45 2.55 22.02
C PHE A 417 -1.01 2.37 22.41
N ILE A 418 -1.86 2.13 21.41
CA ILE A 418 -3.29 1.87 21.58
C ILE A 418 -3.57 0.47 21.04
N ASP A 419 -4.19 -0.38 21.87
CA ASP A 419 -4.46 -1.79 21.54
C ASP A 419 -3.19 -2.51 21.00
N GLY A 420 -2.01 -2.22 21.60
CA GLY A 420 -0.70 -2.78 21.23
C GLY A 420 -0.08 -2.25 19.94
N ALA A 421 -0.71 -1.29 19.27
CA ALA A 421 -0.20 -0.63 18.07
C ALA A 421 0.29 0.80 18.36
N PRO A 422 1.38 1.27 17.71
CA PRO A 422 1.88 2.62 17.90
C PRO A 422 0.90 3.68 17.40
N ALA A 423 0.71 4.76 18.19
CA ALA A 423 -0.11 5.92 17.88
C ALA A 423 0.74 7.21 17.71
N PRO A 424 1.47 7.39 16.60
CA PRO A 424 2.46 8.46 16.45
C PRO A 424 1.91 9.88 16.57
N LYS A 425 0.62 10.08 16.32
CA LYS A 425 -0.04 11.40 16.49
C LYS A 425 -0.08 11.86 17.93
N GLU A 426 0.02 10.92 18.86
CA GLU A 426 -0.04 11.17 20.29
C GLU A 426 1.32 11.22 20.98
N TYR A 427 2.42 11.03 20.25
CA TYR A 427 3.78 11.14 20.77
C TYR A 427 4.13 12.56 21.16
N ARG A 428 4.89 12.73 22.25
CA ARG A 428 5.30 14.04 22.75
C ARG A 428 6.77 14.04 23.17
N HIS A 429 7.43 15.19 22.94
CA HIS A 429 8.73 15.49 23.51
C HIS A 429 8.57 16.49 24.67
N TYR A 430 9.25 16.24 25.75
CA TYR A 430 9.30 17.12 26.91
C TYR A 430 10.71 17.68 27.07
N ARG A 431 10.85 18.97 26.84
CA ARG A 431 12.09 19.67 27.13
C ARG A 431 12.15 19.93 28.63
N ILE A 432 13.21 19.45 29.29
CA ILE A 432 13.48 19.66 30.70
C ILE A 432 13.91 21.12 30.93
N LYS A 433 13.33 21.78 31.92
CA LYS A 433 13.55 23.21 32.18
C LYS A 433 14.04 23.46 33.61
N SER A 434 13.87 22.53 34.53
CA SER A 434 14.08 22.72 35.96
C SER A 434 15.54 22.69 36.41
N PHE A 435 16.45 22.13 35.60
CA PHE A 435 17.88 22.02 35.92
C PHE A 435 18.75 21.82 34.69
N GLU A 436 20.04 22.11 34.81
CA GLU A 436 21.08 21.81 33.84
C GLU A 436 21.97 20.66 34.39
N GLY A 437 22.25 19.65 33.55
CA GLY A 437 23.07 18.50 33.88
C GLY A 437 22.33 17.17 33.86
N ALA A 438 23.02 16.07 34.17
CA ALA A 438 22.48 14.72 34.15
C ALA A 438 21.81 14.40 35.51
N ASN A 439 20.50 14.55 35.55
CA ASN A 439 19.70 14.10 36.70
C ASN A 439 18.38 13.50 36.18
N ASP A 440 18.43 12.20 35.94
CA ASP A 440 17.29 11.45 35.34
C ASP A 440 16.07 11.47 36.27
N PHE A 441 16.29 11.51 37.60
CA PHE A 441 15.22 11.52 38.60
C PHE A 441 14.41 12.82 38.56
N ALA A 442 15.12 13.96 38.57
CA ALA A 442 14.45 15.26 38.49
C ALA A 442 13.76 15.46 37.13
N ALA A 443 14.36 14.92 36.07
CA ALA A 443 13.77 14.92 34.73
C ALA A 443 12.46 14.12 34.67
N MET A 444 12.44 12.92 35.26
CA MET A 444 11.25 12.06 35.31
C MET A 444 10.13 12.75 36.10
N ASN A 445 10.46 13.34 37.25
CA ASN A 445 9.51 14.07 38.07
C ASN A 445 8.87 15.25 37.30
N GLU A 446 9.68 16.06 36.59
CA GLU A 446 9.16 17.17 35.80
C GLU A 446 8.23 16.69 34.69
N VAL A 447 8.64 15.65 33.97
CA VAL A 447 7.90 15.14 32.77
C VAL A 447 6.56 14.55 33.20
N LEU A 448 6.55 13.62 34.16
CA LEU A 448 5.31 12.97 34.59
C LEU A 448 4.39 13.96 35.32
N GLY A 449 4.95 14.84 36.15
CA GLY A 449 4.18 15.90 36.78
C GLY A 449 3.48 16.81 35.75
N ARG A 450 4.19 17.21 34.68
CA ARG A 450 3.58 18.00 33.57
C ARG A 450 2.57 17.22 32.79
N ARG A 451 2.78 15.93 32.55
CA ARG A 451 1.87 15.06 31.78
C ARG A 451 0.57 14.82 32.55
N PHE A 452 0.65 14.37 33.79
CA PHE A 452 -0.51 13.95 34.55
C PHE A 452 -1.38 15.12 35.05
N ARG A 453 -0.79 16.30 35.36
CA ARG A 453 -1.59 17.51 35.67
C ARG A 453 -2.54 17.89 34.52
N ARG A 454 -2.17 17.65 33.28
CA ARG A 454 -3.03 17.93 32.12
C ARG A 454 -4.25 17.01 32.00
N CYS A 455 -4.19 15.82 32.57
CA CYS A 455 -5.34 14.90 32.59
C CYS A 455 -6.51 15.45 33.42
N PHE A 456 -6.20 16.31 34.42
CA PHE A 456 -7.21 16.88 35.32
C PHE A 456 -7.60 18.32 34.98
N ALA A 457 -6.93 18.94 34.00
CA ALA A 457 -7.29 20.26 33.51
C ALA A 457 -8.55 20.16 32.63
N GLU A 458 -9.62 20.89 32.99
CA GLU A 458 -10.91 20.80 32.30
C GLU A 458 -10.82 21.06 30.80
N ASP A 459 -9.97 22.00 30.39
CA ASP A 459 -9.79 22.39 28.97
C ASP A 459 -8.92 21.40 28.16
N GLU A 460 -8.18 20.51 28.81
CA GLU A 460 -7.22 19.62 28.19
C GLU A 460 -7.56 18.11 28.34
N LYS A 461 -8.52 17.75 29.17
CA LYS A 461 -8.86 16.37 29.55
C LYS A 461 -9.13 15.46 28.35
N GLU A 462 -9.87 15.90 27.34
CA GLU A 462 -10.14 15.12 26.13
C GLU A 462 -8.88 14.91 25.28
N ARG A 463 -7.98 15.88 25.29
CA ARG A 463 -6.73 15.83 24.52
C ARG A 463 -5.63 15.02 25.21
N TRP A 464 -5.73 14.87 26.55
CA TRP A 464 -4.75 14.20 27.39
C TRP A 464 -5.40 13.15 28.28
N PRO A 465 -6.01 12.08 27.69
CA PRO A 465 -6.64 11.02 28.47
C PRO A 465 -5.62 10.32 29.35
N LEU A 466 -6.05 9.82 30.52
CA LEU A 466 -5.22 8.97 31.37
C LEU A 466 -4.82 7.69 30.59
N PRO A 467 -3.57 7.23 30.70
CA PRO A 467 -3.20 5.90 30.23
C PRO A 467 -3.71 4.82 31.18
N ASP A 468 -3.86 3.60 30.67
CA ASP A 468 -4.19 2.44 31.49
C ASP A 468 -2.93 1.79 32.08
N LEU A 469 -1.76 2.01 31.45
CA LEU A 469 -0.46 1.47 31.87
C LEU A 469 0.67 2.39 31.44
N VAL A 470 1.67 2.52 32.29
CA VAL A 470 2.89 3.30 32.04
C VAL A 470 4.12 2.40 32.06
N LEU A 471 4.97 2.52 31.03
CA LEU A 471 6.28 1.91 30.94
C LEU A 471 7.37 2.97 31.14
N ILE A 472 8.28 2.72 32.07
CA ILE A 472 9.47 3.53 32.29
C ILE A 472 10.69 2.75 31.80
N ASP A 473 11.45 3.32 30.83
CA ASP A 473 12.74 2.74 30.41
C ASP A 473 13.81 3.00 31.45
N GLY A 474 13.75 2.24 32.56
CA GLY A 474 14.61 2.41 33.69
C GLY A 474 14.44 1.34 34.76
N GLY A 475 15.41 1.28 35.66
CA GLY A 475 15.42 0.35 36.79
C GLY A 475 14.47 0.75 37.96
N PRO A 476 14.49 -0.03 39.04
CA PRO A 476 13.57 0.14 40.17
C PRO A 476 13.63 1.53 40.80
N GLU A 477 14.80 2.16 40.87
CA GLU A 477 14.94 3.51 41.41
C GLU A 477 14.21 4.55 40.56
N GLN A 478 14.38 4.52 39.21
CA GLN A 478 13.69 5.43 38.31
C GLN A 478 12.18 5.20 38.34
N LEU A 479 11.74 3.96 38.47
CA LEU A 479 10.34 3.60 38.62
C LEU A 479 9.73 4.20 39.90
N GLN A 480 10.44 4.13 41.02
CA GLN A 480 9.97 4.69 42.29
C GLN A 480 9.75 6.20 42.19
N PHE A 481 10.73 6.94 41.66
CA PHE A 481 10.60 8.38 41.43
C PHE A 481 9.48 8.75 40.44
N ALA A 482 9.32 7.94 39.39
CA ALA A 482 8.22 8.10 38.44
C ALA A 482 6.86 7.98 39.13
N ARG A 483 6.71 6.99 40.02
CA ARG A 483 5.48 6.77 40.79
C ARG A 483 5.18 7.92 41.72
N GLU A 484 6.17 8.36 42.48
CA GLU A 484 6.03 9.49 43.40
C GLU A 484 5.60 10.77 42.67
N ALA A 485 6.22 11.05 41.52
CA ALA A 485 5.86 12.20 40.69
C ALA A 485 4.41 12.13 40.16
N MET A 486 3.96 10.96 39.79
CA MET A 486 2.58 10.74 39.30
C MET A 486 1.58 10.91 40.45
N LEU A 487 1.80 10.24 41.59
CA LEU A 487 0.94 10.32 42.79
C LEU A 487 0.81 11.75 43.31
N ALA A 488 1.87 12.54 43.23
CA ALA A 488 1.86 13.96 43.62
C ALA A 488 0.92 14.82 42.77
N THR A 489 0.46 14.32 41.62
CA THR A 489 -0.53 14.99 40.76
C THR A 489 -1.97 14.56 41.04
N GLY A 490 -2.19 13.56 41.88
CA GLY A 490 -3.48 12.93 42.12
C GLY A 490 -3.82 11.79 41.17
N ALA A 491 -2.91 11.43 40.25
CA ALA A 491 -3.07 10.28 39.36
C ALA A 491 -2.53 9.01 40.05
N ASP A 492 -3.25 7.89 39.88
CA ASP A 492 -2.77 6.55 40.27
C ASP A 492 -3.03 5.59 39.11
N VAL A 493 -2.00 5.37 38.30
CA VAL A 493 -2.03 4.51 37.11
C VAL A 493 -1.02 3.38 37.28
N PRO A 494 -1.36 2.14 36.98
CA PRO A 494 -0.41 1.04 36.93
C PRO A 494 0.84 1.38 36.13
N MET A 495 2.01 1.05 36.66
CA MET A 495 3.27 1.29 35.97
C MET A 495 4.31 0.21 36.27
N PHE A 496 5.24 0.07 35.33
CA PHE A 496 6.40 -0.81 35.51
C PHE A 496 7.66 -0.21 34.88
N GLY A 497 8.80 -0.64 35.40
CA GLY A 497 10.11 -0.30 34.88
C GLY A 497 10.71 -1.46 34.09
N LEU A 498 11.49 -1.16 33.07
CA LEU A 498 12.24 -2.13 32.27
C LEU A 498 13.74 -1.89 32.44
N ALA A 499 14.47 -2.86 33.04
CA ALA A 499 15.91 -2.78 33.13
C ALA A 499 16.60 -3.30 31.88
N LYS A 500 17.52 -2.50 31.33
CA LYS A 500 18.14 -2.72 30.01
C LYS A 500 18.96 -4.01 29.87
N ARG A 501 19.57 -4.51 30.94
CA ARG A 501 20.60 -5.55 30.87
C ARG A 501 20.05 -6.97 30.67
N LEU A 502 18.91 -7.28 31.33
CA LEU A 502 18.28 -8.60 31.30
C LEU A 502 16.80 -8.54 30.90
N GLU A 503 16.31 -7.36 30.51
CA GLU A 503 14.91 -7.12 30.14
C GLU A 503 13.93 -7.52 31.27
N GLU A 504 14.37 -7.28 32.51
CA GLU A 504 13.59 -7.55 33.72
C GLU A 504 12.56 -6.47 33.96
N ILE A 505 11.35 -6.91 34.30
CA ILE A 505 10.24 -6.02 34.65
C ILE A 505 10.20 -5.83 36.16
N PHE A 506 10.17 -4.58 36.58
CA PHE A 506 10.02 -4.19 37.98
C PHE A 506 8.65 -3.58 38.19
N LEU A 507 7.96 -4.02 39.24
CA LEU A 507 6.70 -3.43 39.70
C LEU A 507 6.92 -2.57 40.95
N PRO A 508 6.18 -1.46 41.10
CA PRO A 508 6.30 -0.64 42.29
C PRO A 508 6.00 -1.43 43.58
N GLY A 509 6.89 -1.32 44.59
CA GLY A 509 6.73 -1.99 45.88
C GLY A 509 7.01 -3.50 45.86
N ARG A 510 7.56 -4.06 44.80
CA ARG A 510 8.09 -5.44 44.74
C ARG A 510 9.60 -5.42 44.59
N GLU A 511 10.28 -6.24 45.38
CA GLU A 511 11.75 -6.37 45.30
C GLU A 511 12.16 -7.34 44.17
N GLU A 512 11.31 -8.33 43.88
CA GLU A 512 11.56 -9.32 42.86
C GLU A 512 11.16 -8.82 41.48
N SER A 513 12.05 -9.03 40.51
CA SER A 513 11.76 -8.76 39.07
C SER A 513 10.91 -9.87 38.46
N ILE A 514 10.14 -9.52 37.43
CA ILE A 514 9.41 -10.47 36.63
C ILE A 514 10.22 -10.71 35.35
N LEU A 515 10.51 -11.98 35.08
CA LEU A 515 11.11 -12.42 33.81
C LEU A 515 10.02 -12.98 32.91
N ILE A 516 9.92 -12.46 31.71
CA ILE A 516 9.04 -12.98 30.66
C ILE A 516 9.88 -13.75 29.65
N ASP A 517 9.32 -14.82 29.08
CA ASP A 517 9.98 -15.62 28.04
C ASP A 517 10.43 -14.75 26.87
N HIS A 518 11.63 -15.00 26.35
CA HIS A 518 12.20 -14.22 25.25
C HIS A 518 11.41 -14.30 23.94
N HIS A 519 10.61 -15.33 23.78
CA HIS A 519 9.73 -15.52 22.60
C HIS A 519 8.31 -14.98 22.81
N SER A 520 7.99 -14.50 24.01
CA SER A 520 6.67 -14.00 24.38
C SER A 520 6.29 -12.75 23.57
N PRO A 521 5.09 -12.72 22.97
CA PRO A 521 4.50 -11.52 22.38
C PRO A 521 4.50 -10.31 23.32
N ALA A 522 4.28 -10.53 24.62
CA ALA A 522 4.32 -9.47 25.66
C ALA A 522 5.69 -8.83 25.77
N LEU A 523 6.77 -9.62 25.83
CA LEU A 523 8.13 -9.06 25.87
C LEU A 523 8.45 -8.30 24.57
N HIS A 524 8.08 -8.84 23.43
CA HIS A 524 8.25 -8.16 22.15
C HIS A 524 7.44 -6.84 22.05
N LEU A 525 6.28 -6.75 22.70
CA LEU A 525 5.52 -5.50 22.80
C LEU A 525 6.30 -4.47 23.64
N ILE A 526 6.80 -4.85 24.81
CA ILE A 526 7.59 -4.00 25.70
C ILE A 526 8.83 -3.46 24.96
N GLN A 527 9.57 -4.35 24.29
CA GLN A 527 10.73 -3.99 23.47
C GLN A 527 10.36 -2.96 22.39
N ARG A 528 9.24 -3.18 21.67
CA ARG A 528 8.76 -2.22 20.67
C ARG A 528 8.43 -0.86 21.26
N ILE A 529 7.82 -0.81 22.43
CA ILE A 529 7.50 0.47 23.10
C ILE A 529 8.79 1.18 23.48
N ARG A 530 9.75 0.48 24.10
CA ARG A 530 11.07 1.01 24.46
C ARG A 530 11.83 1.52 23.24
N ASP A 531 11.98 0.68 22.23
CA ASP A 531 12.76 1.00 21.02
C ASP A 531 12.14 2.19 20.28
N GLU A 532 10.82 2.29 20.28
CA GLU A 532 10.11 3.42 19.67
C GLU A 532 10.29 4.72 20.48
N ALA A 533 10.28 4.65 21.82
CA ALA A 533 10.59 5.80 22.69
C ALA A 533 12.02 6.31 22.45
N HIS A 534 12.97 5.38 22.42
CA HIS A 534 14.37 5.70 22.12
C HIS A 534 14.57 6.25 20.70
N ARG A 535 13.96 5.63 19.67
CA ARG A 535 13.99 6.13 18.29
C ARG A 535 13.44 7.54 18.18
N PHE A 536 12.32 7.81 18.86
CA PHE A 536 11.66 9.10 18.84
C PHE A 536 12.55 10.18 19.51
N ALA A 537 13.20 9.87 20.63
CA ALA A 537 14.16 10.75 21.30
C ALA A 537 15.36 11.09 20.39
N ILE A 538 15.99 10.07 19.76
CA ILE A 538 17.14 10.27 18.86
C ILE A 538 16.79 11.15 17.67
N THR A 539 15.61 10.98 17.09
CA THR A 539 15.15 11.76 15.93
C THR A 539 15.05 13.24 16.25
N TYR A 540 14.58 13.57 17.44
CA TYR A 540 14.50 14.94 17.94
C TYR A 540 15.89 15.57 18.13
N HIS A 541 16.81 14.84 18.77
CA HIS A 541 18.20 15.29 18.97
C HIS A 541 18.93 15.53 17.65
N ARG A 542 18.74 14.64 16.65
CA ARG A 542 19.30 14.85 15.30
C ARG A 542 18.74 16.12 14.66
N GLY A 543 17.44 16.38 14.83
CA GLY A 543 16.79 17.60 14.35
C GLY A 543 17.33 18.88 15.02
N LEU A 544 17.57 18.82 16.34
CA LEU A 544 18.15 19.95 17.09
C LEU A 544 19.62 20.19 16.69
N ARG A 545 20.44 19.14 16.59
CA ARG A 545 21.84 19.24 16.12
C ARG A 545 21.92 19.77 14.69
N GLY A 546 21.05 19.30 13.79
CA GLY A 546 20.97 19.83 12.44
C GLY A 546 20.63 21.31 12.39
N LYS A 547 19.67 21.76 13.20
CA LYS A 547 19.31 23.19 13.34
C LYS A 547 20.46 24.00 13.97
N ALA A 548 21.12 23.50 14.99
CA ALA A 548 22.25 24.16 15.63
C ALA A 548 23.46 24.23 14.69
N SER A 549 23.78 23.16 13.98
CA SER A 549 24.88 23.13 13.00
C SER A 549 24.64 24.08 11.81
N VAL A 550 23.40 24.17 11.32
CA VAL A 550 22.98 25.13 10.28
C VAL A 550 23.03 26.57 10.80
N HIS A 551 22.66 26.76 12.05
CA HIS A 551 22.71 28.07 12.71
C HIS A 551 24.17 28.53 12.86
N SER A 552 25.06 27.68 13.34
CA SER A 552 26.49 27.96 13.51
C SER A 552 27.21 28.21 12.18
N ALA A 553 26.94 27.43 11.13
CA ALA A 553 27.61 27.55 9.85
C ALA A 553 27.33 28.88 9.09
N LEU A 554 26.21 29.54 9.36
CA LEU A 554 25.85 30.83 8.75
C LEU A 554 26.11 32.05 9.67
N GLU A 555 26.53 31.82 10.93
CA GLU A 555 26.83 32.89 11.90
C GLU A 555 28.18 33.56 11.63
N ASP A 556 29.12 32.80 11.12
CA ASP A 556 30.49 33.28 10.87
C ASP A 556 30.62 34.07 9.57
N ILE A 557 29.53 34.23 8.79
CA ILE A 557 29.57 34.96 7.52
C ILE A 557 29.46 36.47 7.77
N PRO A 558 30.47 37.27 7.44
CA PRO A 558 30.41 38.71 7.64
C PRO A 558 29.22 39.35 6.91
N GLY A 559 28.46 40.18 7.64
CA GLY A 559 27.29 40.87 7.09
C GLY A 559 25.99 40.04 7.03
N VAL A 560 25.99 38.78 7.50
CA VAL A 560 24.81 37.90 7.52
C VAL A 560 24.27 37.77 8.96
N GLY A 561 23.55 38.80 9.40
CA GLY A 561 22.87 38.80 10.70
C GLY A 561 21.62 37.90 10.75
N PRO A 562 20.94 37.81 11.92
CA PRO A 562 19.82 36.87 12.14
C PRO A 562 18.64 37.01 11.16
N ALA A 563 18.39 38.24 10.66
CA ALA A 563 17.31 38.48 9.70
C ALA A 563 17.65 37.91 8.32
N ARG A 564 18.87 38.20 7.81
CA ARG A 564 19.35 37.69 6.51
C ARG A 564 19.50 36.19 6.50
N ARG A 565 19.97 35.61 7.57
CA ARG A 565 20.06 34.16 7.76
C ARG A 565 18.69 33.47 7.66
N ARG A 566 17.68 34.02 8.33
CA ARG A 566 16.29 33.52 8.20
C ARG A 566 15.78 33.61 6.78
N ALA A 567 16.02 34.72 6.11
CA ALA A 567 15.62 34.93 4.72
C ALA A 567 16.31 33.94 3.76
N LEU A 568 17.61 33.71 3.90
CA LEU A 568 18.37 32.71 3.11
C LEU A 568 17.80 31.30 3.28
N LEU A 569 17.56 30.86 4.53
CA LEU A 569 17.01 29.53 4.82
C LEU A 569 15.57 29.37 4.36
N GLN A 570 14.78 30.44 4.38
CA GLN A 570 13.41 30.45 3.91
C GLN A 570 13.33 30.38 2.37
N TYR A 571 14.27 31.02 1.67
CA TYR A 571 14.34 31.07 0.22
C TYR A 571 14.88 29.75 -0.36
N PHE A 572 16.05 29.29 0.10
CA PHE A 572 16.75 28.12 -0.43
C PHE A 572 16.41 26.80 0.25
N LYS A 573 15.71 26.81 1.39
CA LYS A 573 15.26 25.65 2.18
C LYS A 573 16.36 24.72 2.71
N SER A 574 17.61 24.85 2.26
CA SER A 574 18.75 24.03 2.73
C SER A 574 20.07 24.78 2.60
N VAL A 575 21.03 24.48 3.50
CA VAL A 575 22.39 25.04 3.41
C VAL A 575 23.13 24.57 2.15
N LYS A 576 22.82 23.37 1.65
CA LYS A 576 23.39 22.88 0.41
C LYS A 576 22.96 23.75 -0.77
N ALA A 577 21.68 24.09 -0.88
CA ALA A 577 21.17 24.96 -1.92
C ALA A 577 21.74 26.40 -1.81
N ILE A 578 22.03 26.89 -0.59
CA ILE A 578 22.75 28.17 -0.40
C ILE A 578 24.19 28.08 -0.90
N LYS A 579 24.86 26.95 -0.68
CA LYS A 579 26.23 26.73 -1.17
C LYS A 579 26.32 26.59 -2.70
N ASP A 580 25.29 26.00 -3.29
CA ASP A 580 25.22 25.76 -4.74
C ASP A 580 24.67 26.98 -5.50
N ALA A 581 24.25 28.06 -4.81
CA ALA A 581 23.63 29.24 -5.39
C ALA A 581 24.66 30.26 -5.93
N GLU A 582 24.36 30.82 -7.09
CA GLU A 582 25.16 31.86 -7.71
C GLU A 582 24.96 33.25 -7.04
N PRO A 583 25.92 34.19 -7.13
CA PRO A 583 25.82 35.51 -6.48
C PRO A 583 24.58 36.31 -6.85
N ASP A 584 24.10 36.17 -8.07
CA ASP A 584 22.90 36.87 -8.53
C ASP A 584 21.60 36.28 -7.96
N GLU A 585 21.56 34.98 -7.67
CA GLU A 585 20.45 34.34 -6.96
C GLU A 585 20.45 34.73 -5.48
N LEU A 586 21.62 34.80 -4.85
CA LEU A 586 21.76 35.25 -3.46
C LEU A 586 21.31 36.71 -3.25
N LYS A 587 21.47 37.58 -4.25
CA LYS A 587 20.98 38.98 -4.22
C LYS A 587 19.45 39.09 -4.28
N GLN A 588 18.77 38.04 -4.80
CA GLN A 588 17.28 38.03 -4.86
C GLN A 588 16.61 37.75 -3.52
N VAL A 589 17.38 37.27 -2.53
CA VAL A 589 16.84 36.99 -1.20
C VAL A 589 16.44 38.28 -0.49
N PRO A 590 15.23 38.38 0.07
CA PRO A 590 14.76 39.58 0.76
C PRO A 590 15.73 40.06 1.86
N GLY A 591 16.16 41.32 1.79
CA GLY A 591 17.08 41.93 2.76
C GLY A 591 18.56 41.65 2.51
N MET A 592 18.93 40.95 1.46
CA MET A 592 20.33 40.76 1.04
C MET A 592 20.80 41.97 0.22
N ASN A 593 22.06 42.34 0.41
CA ASN A 593 22.76 43.35 -0.40
C ASN A 593 24.00 42.68 -1.08
N ALA A 594 24.57 43.35 -2.05
CA ALA A 594 25.69 42.82 -2.81
C ALA A 594 26.88 42.35 -1.94
N PRO A 595 27.35 43.14 -0.94
CA PRO A 595 28.43 42.68 -0.07
C PRO A 595 28.10 41.43 0.74
N ALA A 596 26.85 41.28 1.23
CA ALA A 596 26.44 40.09 1.97
C ALA A 596 26.26 38.87 1.08
N ALA A 597 25.78 39.02 -0.17
CA ALA A 597 25.71 37.94 -1.15
C ALA A 597 27.09 37.42 -1.55
N GLU A 598 28.05 38.33 -1.77
CA GLU A 598 29.43 37.98 -2.04
C GLU A 598 30.11 37.28 -0.86
N ALA A 599 29.82 37.69 0.37
CA ALA A 599 30.35 37.03 1.56
C ALA A 599 29.79 35.60 1.72
N VAL A 600 28.50 35.37 1.41
CA VAL A 600 27.91 34.04 1.38
C VAL A 600 28.53 33.18 0.29
N TYR A 601 28.74 33.73 -0.89
CA TYR A 601 29.36 33.01 -2.00
C TYR A 601 30.80 32.62 -1.70
N ALA A 602 31.59 33.55 -1.14
CA ALA A 602 32.97 33.30 -0.73
C ALA A 602 33.08 32.23 0.38
N TRP A 603 32.13 32.25 1.32
CA TRP A 603 32.03 31.20 2.34
C TRP A 603 31.68 29.82 1.74
N ALA A 604 30.82 29.79 0.73
CA ALA A 604 30.43 28.57 0.02
C ALA A 604 31.59 28.00 -0.84
N HIS A 605 32.44 28.86 -1.40
CA HIS A 605 33.52 28.55 -2.31
C HIS A 605 34.89 29.07 -1.78
N PRO A 606 35.40 28.50 -0.69
CA PRO A 606 36.69 28.95 -0.14
C PRO A 606 37.79 28.72 -1.16
N ALA A 607 38.61 29.77 -1.39
CA ALA A 607 39.79 29.64 -2.24
C ALA A 607 40.71 28.54 -1.69
N PRO A 608 41.34 27.70 -2.56
CA PRO A 608 42.25 26.66 -2.10
C PRO A 608 43.38 27.29 -1.27
N GLN A 609 43.48 26.89 0.00
CA GLN A 609 44.60 27.27 0.87
C GLN A 609 45.87 26.78 0.19
N ARG A 610 46.76 27.71 -0.18
CA ARG A 610 48.12 27.36 -0.54
C ARG A 610 48.79 26.80 0.71
N SER A 611 49.10 25.52 0.68
CA SER A 611 50.01 24.89 1.63
C SER A 611 51.40 25.49 1.40
N ASP A 612 51.82 26.35 2.31
CA ASP A 612 53.23 26.70 2.47
C ASP A 612 54.00 25.56 3.13
#